data_1ff326a81435c2102e13dc99bfffb4b5
#
_entry.id   1ff326a81435c2102e13dc99bfffb4b5
#
_cell.length_a   1.000
_cell.length_b   1.000
_cell.length_c   1.000
_cell.angle_alpha   90.00
_cell.angle_beta   90.00
_cell.angle_gamma   90.00
#
_symmetry.space_group_name_H-M   'P 1'
#
loop_
_entity.id
_entity.type
_entity.pdbx_description
1 polymer ?
#
loop_
_entity_poly.entity_id
_entity_poly.type
_entity_poly.pdbx_seq_one_letter_code
_entity_poly.pdbx_strand_id
1 'polypeptide(L)'
;IDLQELTPSGRIISDYKVTSAWSVIFGKKEWHNQLNAYAWLVRKSTGDTVKQLRIICIIRDWQRRRAHEDASYPQSPIEIIPIDLWSDRDQDEYMEGRIRLHQNAEYDRLTGSELPHCSDAERWKKEDSFAVMKKGRKRAVRVLSSNQDAELFLYNLEDTDKHFIEVRKGEATRCVQDWCSVARWCDQYQGENK
;
A
#
# COMPACT_ATOMS: atom_id res chain seq x y z
N ILE A 1 6.28 5.98 -18.65
CA ILE A 1 7.66 6.50 -18.41
C ILE A 1 7.63 7.96 -18.75
N ASP A 2 7.95 8.82 -17.78
CA ASP A 2 7.88 10.27 -17.99
C ASP A 2 9.14 10.84 -18.62
N LEU A 3 10.31 10.30 -18.24
CA LEU A 3 11.59 10.73 -18.78
C LEU A 3 12.54 9.55 -18.96
N GLN A 4 13.18 9.48 -20.12
CA GLN A 4 14.29 8.58 -20.41
C GLN A 4 15.51 9.37 -20.88
N GLU A 5 16.64 9.12 -20.26
CA GLU A 5 17.91 9.73 -20.63
C GLU A 5 18.83 8.65 -21.19
N LEU A 6 19.34 8.85 -22.39
CA LEU A 6 20.31 7.97 -23.01
C LEU A 6 21.71 8.36 -22.58
N THR A 7 22.45 7.43 -22.03
CA THR A 7 23.85 7.61 -21.66
C THR A 7 24.73 6.57 -22.35
N PRO A 8 26.03 6.79 -22.48
CA PRO A 8 26.95 5.80 -23.06
C PRO A 8 26.92 4.43 -22.33
N SER A 9 26.50 4.41 -21.06
CA SER A 9 26.47 3.22 -20.20
C SER A 9 25.09 2.60 -20.01
N GLY A 10 24.07 3.10 -20.70
CA GLY A 10 22.69 2.61 -20.63
C GLY A 10 21.66 3.73 -20.38
N ARG A 11 20.40 3.34 -20.23
CA ARG A 11 19.29 4.28 -20.00
C ARG A 11 19.12 4.58 -18.53
N ILE A 12 18.77 5.84 -18.22
CA ILE A 12 18.23 6.25 -16.92
C ILE A 12 16.73 6.46 -17.11
N ILE A 13 15.91 5.83 -16.27
CA ILE A 13 14.46 6.00 -16.29
C ILE A 13 14.06 6.80 -15.06
N SER A 14 13.33 7.88 -15.29
CA SER A 14 12.79 8.75 -14.24
C SER A 14 11.27 8.85 -14.38
N ASP A 15 10.59 8.94 -13.23
CA ASP A 15 9.16 9.14 -13.17
C ASP A 15 8.84 10.26 -12.17
N TYR A 16 7.95 11.18 -12.55
CA TYR A 16 7.58 12.32 -11.71
C TYR A 16 6.43 11.96 -10.78
N LYS A 17 6.56 12.28 -9.51
CA LYS A 17 5.50 12.10 -8.50
C LYS A 17 5.20 13.38 -7.75
N VAL A 18 3.99 13.90 -7.90
CA VAL A 18 3.48 14.94 -7.01
C VAL A 18 2.93 14.23 -5.76
N THR A 19 3.60 14.41 -4.62
CA THR A 19 3.34 13.61 -3.44
C THR A 19 3.51 14.42 -2.14
N SER A 20 3.29 13.78 -0.98
CA SER A 20 3.54 14.38 0.33
C SER A 20 4.94 14.09 0.83
N ALA A 21 5.44 14.90 1.79
CA ALA A 21 6.70 14.68 2.46
C ALA A 21 6.78 13.29 3.12
N TRP A 22 5.68 12.80 3.68
CA TRP A 22 5.59 11.47 4.29
C TRP A 22 5.87 10.33 3.29
N SER A 23 5.40 10.47 2.06
CA SER A 23 5.67 9.47 1.01
C SER A 23 7.15 9.42 0.62
N VAL A 24 7.86 10.53 0.76
CA VAL A 24 9.32 10.60 0.52
C VAL A 24 10.07 9.93 1.67
N ILE A 25 9.68 10.22 2.92
CA ILE A 25 10.33 9.68 4.13
C ILE A 25 10.18 8.16 4.23
N PHE A 26 8.96 7.63 3.99
CA PHE A 26 8.68 6.20 4.15
C PHE A 26 8.81 5.39 2.87
N GLY A 27 8.93 6.05 1.71
CA GLY A 27 8.93 5.38 0.42
C GLY A 27 7.58 4.73 0.08
N LYS A 28 7.50 4.17 -1.12
CA LYS A 28 6.34 3.39 -1.57
C LYS A 28 6.78 2.20 -2.40
N LYS A 29 6.35 1.01 -2.03
CA LYS A 29 6.63 -0.23 -2.76
C LYS A 29 6.17 -0.15 -4.23
N GLU A 30 5.09 0.55 -4.49
CA GLU A 30 4.54 0.74 -5.83
C GLU A 30 5.50 1.47 -6.77
N TRP A 31 6.34 2.35 -6.26
CA TRP A 31 7.37 3.03 -7.04
C TRP A 31 8.43 2.05 -7.55
N HIS A 32 8.88 1.14 -6.69
CA HIS A 32 9.82 0.08 -7.06
C HIS A 32 9.24 -0.84 -8.13
N ASN A 33 8.01 -1.29 -7.94
CA ASN A 33 7.31 -2.16 -8.88
C ASN A 33 7.13 -1.47 -10.25
N GLN A 34 6.68 -0.22 -10.25
CA GLN A 34 6.42 0.54 -11.48
C GLN A 34 7.69 0.75 -12.29
N LEU A 35 8.77 1.23 -11.66
CA LEU A 35 10.01 1.53 -12.37
C LEU A 35 10.72 0.27 -12.86
N ASN A 36 10.69 -0.83 -12.09
CA ASN A 36 11.23 -2.10 -12.54
C ASN A 36 10.40 -2.73 -13.66
N ALA A 37 9.07 -2.53 -13.67
CA ALA A 37 8.25 -2.89 -14.83
C ALA A 37 8.63 -2.06 -16.08
N TYR A 38 8.94 -0.78 -15.93
CA TYR A 38 9.43 0.06 -17.03
C TYR A 38 10.81 -0.41 -17.54
N ALA A 39 11.72 -0.76 -16.64
CA ALA A 39 13.02 -1.32 -17.01
C ALA A 39 12.86 -2.61 -17.80
N TRP A 40 11.98 -3.50 -17.37
CA TRP A 40 11.63 -4.73 -18.07
C TRP A 40 11.09 -4.45 -19.49
N LEU A 41 10.15 -3.49 -19.61
CA LEU A 41 9.58 -3.10 -20.91
C LEU A 41 10.65 -2.57 -21.85
N VAL A 42 11.55 -1.70 -21.37
CA VAL A 42 12.64 -1.16 -22.18
C VAL A 42 13.56 -2.29 -22.66
N ARG A 43 14.00 -3.16 -21.74
CA ARG A 43 14.85 -4.29 -22.08
C ARG A 43 14.22 -5.21 -23.12
N LYS A 44 12.92 -5.55 -22.96
CA LYS A 44 12.21 -6.46 -23.89
C LYS A 44 11.89 -5.81 -25.22
N SER A 45 11.65 -4.49 -25.27
CA SER A 45 11.23 -3.81 -26.51
C SER A 45 12.40 -3.26 -27.33
N THR A 46 13.47 -2.80 -26.70
CA THR A 46 14.61 -2.17 -27.39
C THR A 46 15.91 -2.95 -27.30
N GLY A 47 16.02 -3.87 -26.34
CA GLY A 47 17.27 -4.56 -26.01
C GLY A 47 18.27 -3.70 -25.24
N ASP A 48 17.91 -2.45 -24.89
CA ASP A 48 18.82 -1.55 -24.19
C ASP A 48 18.94 -1.90 -22.71
N THR A 49 20.15 -1.69 -22.17
CA THR A 49 20.40 -1.82 -20.74
C THR A 49 19.86 -0.61 -20.01
N VAL A 50 19.11 -0.84 -18.94
CA VAL A 50 18.74 0.19 -17.96
C VAL A 50 19.81 0.20 -16.87
N LYS A 51 20.35 1.38 -16.57
CA LYS A 51 21.43 1.56 -15.58
C LYS A 51 20.91 2.09 -14.25
N GLN A 52 19.90 2.95 -14.30
CA GLN A 52 19.39 3.63 -13.11
C GLN A 52 17.90 3.89 -13.22
N LEU A 53 17.25 3.72 -12.07
CA LEU A 53 15.85 4.07 -11.85
C LEU A 53 15.77 5.15 -10.80
N ARG A 54 14.92 6.16 -11.00
CA ARG A 54 14.71 7.21 -9.99
C ARG A 54 13.30 7.82 -10.06
N ILE A 55 12.81 8.21 -8.91
CA ILE A 55 11.61 9.02 -8.78
C ILE A 55 12.03 10.47 -8.55
N ILE A 56 11.43 11.40 -9.28
CA ILE A 56 11.55 12.83 -9.06
C ILE A 56 10.30 13.28 -8.33
N CYS A 57 10.41 13.45 -7.02
CA CYS A 57 9.30 13.85 -6.15
C CYS A 57 9.14 15.37 -6.12
N ILE A 58 7.94 15.85 -6.43
CA ILE A 58 7.51 17.23 -6.19
C ILE A 58 6.63 17.19 -4.94
N ILE A 59 7.14 17.75 -3.83
CA ILE A 59 6.53 17.64 -2.50
C ILE A 59 5.56 18.80 -2.29
N ARG A 60 4.26 18.54 -2.43
CA ARG A 60 3.21 19.56 -2.40
C ARG A 60 2.97 20.21 -1.03
N ASP A 61 3.35 19.52 0.06
CA ASP A 61 3.17 19.95 1.45
C ASP A 61 4.51 20.23 2.15
N TRP A 62 5.59 20.48 1.36
CA TRP A 62 6.89 20.82 1.88
C TRP A 62 6.88 22.13 2.67
N GLN A 63 7.59 22.15 3.78
CA GLN A 63 7.67 23.30 4.67
C GLN A 63 9.13 23.64 5.01
N ARG A 64 9.57 24.83 4.62
CA ARG A 64 10.94 25.31 4.90
C ARG A 64 11.29 25.26 6.40
N ARG A 65 10.34 25.63 7.26
CA ARG A 65 10.57 25.62 8.71
C ARG A 65 10.90 24.21 9.21
N ARG A 66 10.11 23.19 8.77
CA ARG A 66 10.36 21.80 9.16
C ARG A 66 11.69 21.27 8.66
N ALA A 67 12.10 21.65 7.45
CA ALA A 67 13.41 21.29 6.91
C ALA A 67 14.57 21.87 7.74
N HIS A 68 14.39 23.05 8.34
CA HIS A 68 15.38 23.62 9.26
C HIS A 68 15.39 22.96 10.65
N GLU A 69 14.24 22.49 11.12
CA GLU A 69 14.07 21.95 12.48
C GLU A 69 14.36 20.44 12.54
N ASP A 70 14.21 19.73 11.43
CA ASP A 70 14.27 18.26 11.37
C ASP A 70 15.08 17.79 10.16
N ALA A 71 16.27 17.27 10.42
CA ALA A 71 17.16 16.74 9.38
C ALA A 71 16.60 15.48 8.68
N SER A 72 15.63 14.76 9.27
CA SER A 72 14.96 13.62 8.64
C SER A 72 13.84 14.03 7.68
N TYR A 73 13.43 15.29 7.73
CA TYR A 73 12.44 15.85 6.80
C TYR A 73 13.13 16.22 5.47
N PRO A 74 12.45 16.07 4.30
CA PRO A 74 13.01 16.45 3.01
C PRO A 74 13.57 17.88 3.02
N GLN A 75 14.83 18.03 2.64
CA GLN A 75 15.51 19.33 2.70
C GLN A 75 15.17 20.26 1.54
N SER A 76 14.56 19.73 0.48
CA SER A 76 14.12 20.45 -0.71
C SER A 76 12.65 20.11 -1.06
N PRO A 77 11.91 21.03 -1.68
CA PRO A 77 10.58 20.72 -2.22
C PRO A 77 10.63 19.75 -3.40
N ILE A 78 11.79 19.51 -3.98
CA ILE A 78 12.03 18.52 -5.03
C ILE A 78 13.13 17.59 -4.56
N GLU A 79 12.82 16.29 -4.48
CA GLU A 79 13.75 15.25 -4.09
C GLU A 79 13.88 14.20 -5.19
N ILE A 80 15.11 13.72 -5.41
CA ILE A 80 15.38 12.63 -6.34
C ILE A 80 15.68 11.38 -5.53
N ILE A 81 14.77 10.39 -5.65
CA ILE A 81 14.86 9.13 -4.91
C ILE A 81 15.38 8.07 -5.86
N PRO A 82 16.56 7.50 -5.62
CA PRO A 82 17.03 6.34 -6.37
C PRO A 82 16.14 5.13 -6.04
N ILE A 83 15.85 4.33 -7.06
CA ILE A 83 15.09 3.09 -6.93
C ILE A 83 16.00 1.93 -7.31
N ASP A 84 16.03 0.90 -6.48
CA ASP A 84 16.84 -0.29 -6.73
C ASP A 84 16.39 -0.97 -8.02
N LEU A 85 17.34 -1.17 -8.91
CA LEU A 85 17.12 -1.93 -10.15
C LEU A 85 17.21 -3.41 -9.83
N TRP A 86 16.13 -4.12 -10.07
CA TRP A 86 16.09 -5.58 -9.88
C TRP A 86 16.93 -6.28 -10.95
N SER A 87 17.35 -7.49 -10.64
CA SER A 87 17.98 -8.35 -11.65
C SER A 87 16.99 -8.65 -12.79
N ASP A 88 17.53 -8.98 -13.94
CA ASP A 88 16.71 -9.37 -15.12
C ASP A 88 15.75 -10.52 -14.78
N ARG A 89 16.22 -11.46 -13.98
CA ARG A 89 15.44 -12.59 -13.50
C ARG A 89 14.27 -12.14 -12.63
N ASP A 90 14.52 -11.28 -11.64
CA ASP A 90 13.47 -10.80 -10.74
C ASP A 90 12.42 -9.97 -11.48
N GLN A 91 12.86 -9.18 -12.48
CA GLN A 91 11.95 -8.46 -13.38
C GLN A 91 11.08 -9.42 -14.20
N ASP A 92 11.68 -10.47 -14.78
CA ASP A 92 10.96 -11.48 -15.56
C ASP A 92 9.95 -12.22 -14.67
N GLU A 93 10.37 -12.72 -13.51
CA GLU A 93 9.48 -13.40 -12.54
C GLU A 93 8.30 -12.52 -12.10
N TYR A 94 8.57 -11.26 -11.79
CA TYR A 94 7.51 -10.31 -11.39
C TYR A 94 6.51 -10.07 -12.53
N MET A 95 6.99 -9.74 -13.73
CA MET A 95 6.13 -9.41 -14.87
C MET A 95 5.33 -10.61 -15.37
N GLU A 96 5.97 -11.77 -15.51
CA GLU A 96 5.30 -13.00 -15.91
C GLU A 96 4.26 -13.43 -14.86
N GLY A 97 4.57 -13.29 -13.56
CA GLY A 97 3.64 -13.53 -12.48
C GLY A 97 2.40 -12.62 -12.58
N ARG A 98 2.60 -11.32 -12.82
CA ARG A 98 1.50 -10.36 -13.00
C ARG A 98 0.63 -10.66 -14.21
N ILE A 99 1.27 -10.96 -15.35
CA ILE A 99 0.55 -11.32 -16.59
C ILE A 99 -0.29 -12.57 -16.37
N ARG A 100 0.28 -13.60 -15.74
CA ARG A 100 -0.42 -14.86 -15.44
C ARG A 100 -1.64 -14.65 -14.53
N LEU A 101 -1.51 -13.81 -13.52
CA LEU A 101 -2.64 -13.48 -12.63
C LEU A 101 -3.79 -12.83 -13.42
N HIS A 102 -3.50 -11.91 -14.34
CA HIS A 102 -4.51 -11.29 -15.18
C HIS A 102 -5.14 -12.28 -16.16
N GLN A 103 -4.34 -13.15 -16.77
CA GLN A 103 -4.84 -14.20 -17.69
C GLN A 103 -5.74 -15.19 -16.96
N ASN A 104 -5.37 -15.62 -15.75
CA ASN A 104 -6.19 -16.50 -14.94
C ASN A 104 -7.52 -15.85 -14.54
N ALA A 105 -7.48 -14.59 -14.08
CA ALA A 105 -8.68 -13.85 -13.73
C ALA A 105 -9.64 -13.67 -14.93
N GLU A 106 -9.09 -13.44 -16.13
CA GLU A 106 -9.90 -13.37 -17.34
C GLU A 106 -10.50 -14.74 -17.72
N TYR A 107 -9.75 -15.82 -17.57
CA TYR A 107 -10.25 -17.17 -17.74
C TYR A 107 -11.38 -17.47 -16.75
N ASP A 108 -11.21 -17.16 -15.46
CA ASP A 108 -12.22 -17.35 -14.42
C ASP A 108 -13.50 -16.56 -14.75
N ARG A 109 -13.34 -15.32 -15.19
CA ARG A 109 -14.48 -14.48 -15.66
C ARG A 109 -15.25 -15.13 -16.81
N LEU A 110 -14.54 -15.67 -17.81
CA LEU A 110 -15.15 -16.29 -19.00
C LEU A 110 -15.86 -17.61 -18.67
N THR A 111 -15.35 -18.34 -17.70
CA THR A 111 -15.91 -19.64 -17.27
C THR A 111 -16.98 -19.51 -16.19
N GLY A 112 -17.21 -18.31 -15.66
CA GLY A 112 -18.15 -18.08 -14.55
C GLY A 112 -17.62 -18.58 -13.21
N SER A 113 -16.30 -18.78 -13.09
CA SER A 113 -15.63 -19.14 -11.84
C SER A 113 -15.49 -17.91 -10.92
N GLU A 114 -15.22 -18.16 -9.65
CA GLU A 114 -15.01 -17.09 -8.68
C GLU A 114 -13.72 -16.30 -9.01
N LEU A 115 -13.83 -14.97 -9.02
CA LEU A 115 -12.70 -14.10 -9.30
C LEU A 115 -11.73 -14.08 -8.11
N PRO A 116 -10.41 -13.88 -8.36
CA PRO A 116 -9.42 -13.79 -7.30
C PRO A 116 -9.74 -12.66 -6.31
N HIS A 117 -9.72 -12.97 -5.02
CA HIS A 117 -9.92 -11.98 -3.96
C HIS A 117 -8.69 -11.08 -3.78
N CYS A 118 -8.93 -9.82 -3.46
CA CYS A 118 -7.89 -8.92 -3.01
C CYS A 118 -7.41 -9.31 -1.60
N SER A 119 -6.13 -9.19 -1.37
CA SER A 119 -5.53 -9.34 -0.03
C SER A 119 -5.96 -8.18 0.89
N ASP A 120 -5.81 -8.37 2.21
CA ASP A 120 -6.10 -7.33 3.19
C ASP A 120 -5.23 -6.08 2.97
N ALA A 121 -3.97 -6.25 2.57
CA ALA A 121 -3.08 -5.14 2.21
C ALA A 121 -3.58 -4.35 0.98
N GLU A 122 -4.06 -5.03 -0.06
CA GLU A 122 -4.62 -4.38 -1.25
C GLU A 122 -5.92 -3.63 -0.97
N ARG A 123 -6.69 -4.08 0.02
CA ARG A 123 -7.93 -3.43 0.47
C ARG A 123 -7.71 -2.33 1.51
N TRP A 124 -6.47 -2.13 1.98
CA TRP A 124 -6.11 -1.25 3.10
C TRP A 124 -6.93 -1.58 4.35
N LYS A 125 -7.09 -2.87 4.60
CA LYS A 125 -7.87 -3.34 5.74
C LYS A 125 -7.12 -3.01 7.03
N LYS A 126 -7.81 -2.35 7.92
CA LYS A 126 -7.32 -2.06 9.26
C LYS A 126 -7.30 -3.35 10.09
N GLU A 127 -6.41 -3.41 11.04
CA GLU A 127 -6.38 -4.45 12.06
C GLU A 127 -7.68 -4.45 12.89
N ASP A 128 -8.09 -5.64 13.35
CA ASP A 128 -9.17 -5.75 14.32
C ASP A 128 -8.78 -5.02 15.62
N SER A 129 -9.74 -4.43 16.30
CA SER A 129 -9.52 -3.81 17.58
C SER A 129 -10.47 -4.39 18.65
N PHE A 130 -10.02 -4.37 19.88
CA PHE A 130 -10.69 -5.00 21.02
C PHE A 130 -11.08 -3.91 22.03
N ALA A 131 -12.36 -3.58 22.05
CA ALA A 131 -12.89 -2.52 22.90
C ALA A 131 -13.40 -3.10 24.21
N VAL A 132 -12.77 -2.74 25.32
CA VAL A 132 -13.31 -3.07 26.66
C VAL A 132 -14.45 -2.12 26.96
N MET A 133 -15.65 -2.65 27.00
CA MET A 133 -16.90 -1.93 27.19
C MET A 133 -17.43 -2.12 28.61
N LYS A 134 -18.09 -1.09 29.14
CA LYS A 134 -18.85 -1.21 30.38
C LYS A 134 -20.35 -1.31 30.07
N LYS A 135 -21.04 -2.29 30.67
CA LYS A 135 -22.50 -2.46 30.50
C LYS A 135 -23.24 -1.15 30.76
N GLY A 136 -24.13 -0.77 29.83
CA GLY A 136 -24.88 0.49 29.86
C GLY A 136 -24.14 1.73 29.34
N ARG A 137 -22.90 1.62 28.91
CA ARG A 137 -22.14 2.72 28.27
C ARG A 137 -21.95 2.47 26.78
N LYS A 138 -22.10 3.52 25.97
CA LYS A 138 -21.83 3.48 24.52
C LYS A 138 -20.35 3.65 24.17
N ARG A 139 -19.56 4.24 25.06
CA ARG A 139 -18.16 4.55 24.83
C ARG A 139 -17.28 3.49 25.52
N ALA A 140 -16.29 2.99 24.77
CA ALA A 140 -15.32 2.07 25.31
C ALA A 140 -14.53 2.69 26.48
N VAL A 141 -14.22 1.90 27.47
CA VAL A 141 -13.30 2.25 28.56
C VAL A 141 -11.89 2.32 28.01
N ARG A 142 -11.53 1.33 27.20
CA ARG A 142 -10.24 1.27 26.49
C ARG A 142 -10.38 0.48 25.18
N VAL A 143 -9.61 0.85 24.17
CA VAL A 143 -9.50 0.10 22.90
C VAL A 143 -8.06 -0.37 22.79
N LEU A 144 -7.89 -1.64 22.47
CA LEU A 144 -6.61 -2.35 22.44
C LEU A 144 -6.44 -3.05 21.09
N SER A 145 -5.20 -3.31 20.71
CA SER A 145 -4.86 -3.92 19.42
C SER A 145 -4.84 -5.45 19.43
N SER A 146 -4.82 -6.06 20.61
CA SER A 146 -4.87 -7.52 20.74
C SER A 146 -5.95 -7.96 21.73
N ASN A 147 -6.50 -9.16 21.51
CA ASN A 147 -7.46 -9.77 22.45
C ASN A 147 -6.79 -10.08 23.80
N GLN A 148 -5.54 -10.52 23.78
CA GLN A 148 -4.80 -10.84 25.00
C GLN A 148 -4.64 -9.60 25.90
N ASP A 149 -4.27 -8.46 25.32
CA ASP A 149 -4.17 -7.21 26.09
C ASP A 149 -5.54 -6.75 26.62
N ALA A 150 -6.60 -6.99 25.85
CA ALA A 150 -7.96 -6.66 26.28
C ALA A 150 -8.42 -7.56 27.44
N GLU A 151 -8.13 -8.85 27.40
CA GLU A 151 -8.40 -9.80 28.48
C GLU A 151 -7.59 -9.45 29.74
N LEU A 152 -6.29 -9.14 29.58
CA LEU A 152 -5.45 -8.73 30.69
C LEU A 152 -5.95 -7.41 31.31
N PHE A 153 -6.34 -6.44 30.47
CA PHE A 153 -6.91 -5.19 30.96
C PHE A 153 -8.24 -5.43 31.72
N LEU A 154 -9.12 -6.28 31.13
CA LEU A 154 -10.39 -6.64 31.76
C LEU A 154 -10.18 -7.32 33.12
N TYR A 155 -9.23 -8.26 33.20
CA TYR A 155 -8.90 -8.99 34.42
C TYR A 155 -8.45 -8.06 35.58
N ASN A 156 -7.75 -6.97 35.24
CA ASN A 156 -7.26 -6.00 36.21
C ASN A 156 -8.30 -4.95 36.64
N LEU A 157 -9.54 -5.03 36.17
CA LEU A 157 -10.62 -4.14 36.60
C LEU A 157 -11.30 -4.69 37.89
N GLU A 158 -11.64 -3.81 38.79
CA GLU A 158 -12.35 -4.18 40.02
C GLU A 158 -13.76 -4.75 39.76
N ASP A 159 -14.43 -4.25 38.71
CA ASP A 159 -15.82 -4.59 38.33
C ASP A 159 -15.85 -5.45 37.04
N THR A 160 -15.12 -6.55 36.98
CA THR A 160 -15.00 -7.38 35.76
C THR A 160 -16.35 -7.85 35.21
N ASP A 161 -17.29 -8.19 36.09
CA ASP A 161 -18.66 -8.64 35.77
C ASP A 161 -19.50 -7.57 35.04
N LYS A 162 -19.15 -6.29 35.19
CA LYS A 162 -19.81 -5.16 34.53
C LYS A 162 -19.17 -4.78 33.20
N HIS A 163 -18.08 -5.46 32.80
CA HIS A 163 -17.35 -5.16 31.59
C HIS A 163 -17.38 -6.36 30.64
N PHE A 164 -17.14 -6.10 29.34
CA PHE A 164 -17.01 -7.12 28.31
C PHE A 164 -16.10 -6.61 27.19
N ILE A 165 -15.59 -7.54 26.39
CA ILE A 165 -14.78 -7.21 25.22
C ILE A 165 -15.69 -7.27 24.00
N GLU A 166 -15.72 -6.17 23.24
CA GLU A 166 -16.36 -6.05 21.93
C GLU A 166 -15.28 -6.11 20.88
N VAL A 167 -15.31 -7.13 20.02
CA VAL A 167 -14.40 -7.23 18.88
C VAL A 167 -14.91 -6.32 17.78
N ARG A 168 -14.11 -5.35 17.39
CA ARG A 168 -14.37 -4.44 16.28
C ARG A 168 -13.55 -4.84 15.08
N LYS A 169 -14.20 -5.41 14.09
CA LYS A 169 -13.55 -5.82 12.85
C LYS A 169 -12.93 -4.64 12.12
N GLY A 170 -11.72 -4.84 11.62
CA GLY A 170 -11.03 -3.87 10.81
C GLY A 170 -11.74 -3.63 9.48
N GLU A 171 -11.89 -2.37 9.11
CA GLU A 171 -12.58 -1.95 7.91
C GLU A 171 -11.62 -1.94 6.71
N ALA A 172 -12.06 -2.47 5.57
CA ALA A 172 -11.36 -2.40 4.30
C ALA A 172 -11.54 -0.99 3.67
N THR A 173 -10.76 -0.02 4.16
CA THR A 173 -10.98 1.41 3.89
C THR A 173 -10.91 1.76 2.41
N ARG A 174 -10.12 1.06 1.60
CA ARG A 174 -10.07 1.27 0.15
C ARG A 174 -11.40 0.96 -0.53
N CYS A 175 -12.12 -0.06 -0.03
CA CYS A 175 -13.40 -0.47 -0.61
C CYS A 175 -14.55 0.44 -0.13
N VAL A 176 -14.61 0.70 1.19
CA VAL A 176 -15.71 1.44 1.83
C VAL A 176 -15.70 2.93 1.51
N GLN A 177 -14.51 3.51 1.30
CA GLN A 177 -14.35 4.96 1.06
C GLN A 177 -14.23 5.32 -0.43
N ASP A 178 -14.71 4.47 -1.33
CA ASP A 178 -14.72 4.67 -2.79
C ASP A 178 -13.33 4.90 -3.45
N TRP A 179 -12.25 4.47 -2.78
CA TRP A 179 -10.91 4.50 -3.38
C TRP A 179 -10.69 3.39 -4.42
N CYS A 180 -11.57 2.38 -4.43
CA CYS A 180 -11.57 1.32 -5.41
C CYS A 180 -12.64 1.60 -6.47
N SER A 181 -12.21 1.86 -7.70
CA SER A 181 -13.12 2.19 -8.82
C SER A 181 -14.09 1.06 -9.19
N VAL A 182 -13.83 -0.17 -8.73
CA VAL A 182 -14.67 -1.34 -9.02
C VAL A 182 -15.42 -1.88 -7.79
N ALA A 183 -15.35 -1.21 -6.64
CA ALA A 183 -15.96 -1.69 -5.40
C ALA A 183 -17.45 -2.05 -5.54
N ARG A 184 -18.22 -1.25 -6.27
CA ARG A 184 -19.65 -1.47 -6.48
C ARG A 184 -20.01 -2.76 -7.26
N TRP A 185 -19.06 -3.37 -7.95
CA TRP A 185 -19.23 -4.62 -8.70
C TRP A 185 -18.44 -5.78 -8.12
N CYS A 186 -17.73 -5.56 -7.01
CA CYS A 186 -16.82 -6.53 -6.42
C CYS A 186 -17.60 -7.50 -5.51
N ASP A 187 -17.63 -8.77 -5.86
CA ASP A 187 -18.34 -9.81 -5.11
C ASP A 187 -17.77 -9.97 -3.70
N GLN A 188 -16.46 -9.89 -3.53
CA GLN A 188 -15.81 -9.92 -2.22
C GLN A 188 -16.33 -8.81 -1.30
N TYR A 189 -16.42 -7.57 -1.80
CA TYR A 189 -16.92 -6.43 -1.02
C TYR A 189 -18.42 -6.52 -0.73
N GLN A 190 -19.21 -6.94 -1.73
CA GLN A 190 -20.66 -7.14 -1.56
C GLN A 190 -20.97 -8.28 -0.59
N GLY A 191 -20.15 -9.36 -0.59
CA GLY A 191 -20.30 -10.49 0.31
C GLY A 191 -20.02 -10.16 1.77
N GLU A 192 -19.06 -9.27 2.04
CA GLU A 192 -18.71 -8.84 3.40
C GLU A 192 -19.71 -7.83 4.02
N ASN A 193 -20.52 -7.17 3.20
CA ASN A 193 -21.50 -6.16 3.65
C ASN A 193 -22.96 -6.68 3.68
N LYS A 194 -23.17 -7.98 3.50
CA LYS A 194 -24.44 -8.68 3.71
C LYS A 194 -24.46 -9.30 5.10
#